data_d65704b47de5a0e71865f504cbad0b66
#
_entry.id   d65704b47de5a0e71865f504cbad0b66
#
_cell.length_a   1.000
_cell.length_b   1.000
_cell.length_c   1.000
_cell.angle_alpha   90.00
_cell.angle_beta   90.00
_cell.angle_gamma   90.00
#
_symmetry.space_group_name_H-M   'P 1'
#
loop_
_entity.id
_entity.type
_entity.pdbx_description
1 polymer ?
#
loop_
_entity_poly.entity_id
_entity_poly.type
_entity_poly.pdbx_seq_one_letter_code
_entity_poly.pdbx_strand_id
1 'polypeptide(L)'
;MKMWLQRFLAIAGLTTLEALRQPLLLLLTTSTVVAISLMPVLLMYTLGEAQKLVQDSALALHFLCGLLLGGYAASAALGREIRRGTLTSVLSKPVERSTFFLAKFAGVAGMLALFSIATGIVTLLAGHLAENSAPAVSILLYTAPFAAFLLAGLLNYFNRRPFVSTAFVLLVVFLTVVFVFAAVTGHVAWRLLPASLCI
;
A
#
# COMPACT_ATOMS: atom_id res chain seq x y z
N MET A 1 9.80 -12.28 -28.58
CA MET A 1 9.64 -11.15 -27.66
C MET A 1 8.30 -11.19 -26.92
N LYS A 2 7.13 -11.37 -27.57
CA LYS A 2 5.81 -11.45 -26.90
C LYS A 2 5.69 -12.56 -25.84
N MET A 3 6.16 -13.78 -26.11
CA MET A 3 6.09 -14.90 -25.18
C MET A 3 6.95 -14.72 -23.92
N TRP A 4 8.09 -14.06 -24.02
CA TRP A 4 8.96 -13.76 -22.88
C TRP A 4 8.28 -12.74 -21.95
N LEU A 5 7.74 -11.66 -22.50
CA LEU A 5 7.02 -10.64 -21.75
C LEU A 5 5.79 -11.20 -21.02
N GLN A 6 5.02 -12.08 -21.69
CA GLN A 6 3.87 -12.74 -21.06
C GLN A 6 4.26 -13.61 -19.87
N ARG A 7 5.34 -14.39 -20.00
CA ARG A 7 5.86 -15.21 -18.89
C ARG A 7 6.37 -14.36 -17.74
N PHE A 8 7.09 -13.29 -18.04
CA PHE A 8 7.58 -12.32 -17.06
C PHE A 8 6.42 -11.69 -16.26
N LEU A 9 5.43 -11.13 -16.95
CA LEU A 9 4.26 -10.51 -16.34
C LEU A 9 3.42 -11.51 -15.54
N ALA A 10 3.28 -12.74 -16.01
CA ALA A 10 2.57 -13.79 -15.28
C ALA A 10 3.27 -14.13 -13.96
N ILE A 11 4.59 -14.29 -13.95
CA ILE A 11 5.37 -14.59 -12.74
C ILE A 11 5.32 -13.38 -11.78
N ALA A 12 5.54 -12.16 -12.29
CA ALA A 12 5.48 -10.95 -11.48
C ALA A 12 4.08 -10.76 -10.85
N GLY A 13 3.01 -10.91 -11.64
CA GLY A 13 1.64 -10.81 -11.16
C GLY A 13 1.28 -11.87 -10.09
N LEU A 14 1.71 -13.12 -10.30
CA LEU A 14 1.52 -14.16 -9.29
C LEU A 14 2.26 -13.83 -7.99
N THR A 15 3.49 -13.33 -8.07
CA THR A 15 4.28 -12.94 -6.89
C THR A 15 3.61 -11.78 -6.14
N THR A 16 3.09 -10.77 -6.85
CA THR A 16 2.34 -9.68 -6.25
C THR A 16 1.07 -10.19 -5.56
N LEU A 17 0.28 -11.05 -6.21
CA LEU A 17 -0.92 -11.64 -5.64
C LEU A 17 -0.63 -12.51 -4.42
N GLU A 18 0.45 -13.29 -4.44
CA GLU A 18 0.89 -14.07 -3.28
C GLU A 18 1.29 -13.16 -2.10
N ALA A 19 1.95 -12.05 -2.39
CA ALA A 19 2.32 -11.06 -1.37
C ALA A 19 1.07 -10.37 -0.79
N LEU A 20 0.10 -9.98 -1.62
CA LEU A 20 -1.16 -9.37 -1.19
C LEU A 20 -2.03 -10.28 -0.29
N ARG A 21 -1.84 -11.59 -0.35
CA ARG A 21 -2.52 -12.56 0.52
C ARG A 21 -1.87 -12.73 1.88
N GLN A 22 -0.73 -12.09 2.13
CA GLN A 22 -0.04 -12.20 3.42
C GLN A 22 -0.68 -11.27 4.46
N PRO A 23 -1.06 -11.81 5.63
CA PRO A 23 -1.71 -11.01 6.68
C PRO A 23 -0.82 -9.88 7.22
N LEU A 24 0.50 -10.08 7.19
CA LEU A 24 1.45 -9.09 7.67
C LEU A 24 1.48 -7.83 6.79
N LEU A 25 1.29 -7.97 5.46
CA LEU A 25 1.12 -6.84 4.56
C LEU A 25 -0.09 -6.00 4.96
N LEU A 26 -1.24 -6.64 5.12
CA LEU A 26 -2.48 -5.96 5.51
C LEU A 26 -2.31 -5.25 6.85
N LEU A 27 -1.71 -5.91 7.84
CA LEU A 27 -1.49 -5.37 9.17
C LEU A 27 -0.57 -4.15 9.13
N LEU A 28 0.59 -4.24 8.46
CA LEU A 28 1.51 -3.11 8.34
C LEU A 28 0.89 -1.95 7.58
N THR A 29 0.20 -2.22 6.46
CA THR A 29 -0.43 -1.15 5.68
C THR A 29 -1.53 -0.45 6.47
N THR A 30 -2.41 -1.20 7.13
CA THR A 30 -3.49 -0.60 7.93
C THR A 30 -2.97 0.15 9.14
N SER A 31 -1.97 -0.37 9.85
CA SER A 31 -1.37 0.34 10.98
C SER A 31 -0.69 1.63 10.54
N THR A 32 0.00 1.62 9.39
CA THR A 32 0.62 2.82 8.83
C THR A 32 -0.44 3.84 8.40
N VAL A 33 -1.50 3.41 7.70
CA VAL A 33 -2.62 4.27 7.29
C VAL A 33 -3.29 4.92 8.51
N VAL A 34 -3.60 4.14 9.55
CA VAL A 34 -4.21 4.65 10.78
C VAL A 34 -3.27 5.62 11.50
N ALA A 35 -1.98 5.27 11.63
CA ALA A 35 -1.00 6.12 12.29
C ALA A 35 -0.85 7.47 11.57
N ILE A 36 -0.72 7.47 10.23
CA ILE A 36 -0.62 8.70 9.45
C ILE A 36 -1.91 9.53 9.54
N SER A 37 -3.07 8.89 9.47
CA SER A 37 -4.35 9.61 9.58
C SER A 37 -4.56 10.28 10.93
N LEU A 38 -3.95 9.77 12.00
CA LEU A 38 -4.02 10.36 13.34
C LEU A 38 -3.02 11.51 13.56
N MET A 39 -1.99 11.65 12.71
CA MET A 39 -0.95 12.69 12.87
C MET A 39 -1.51 14.12 12.97
N PRO A 40 -2.50 14.56 12.15
CA PRO A 40 -3.07 15.90 12.28
C PRO A 40 -3.66 16.18 13.66
N VAL A 41 -4.27 15.17 14.30
CA VAL A 41 -4.84 15.28 15.64
C VAL A 41 -3.76 15.32 16.71
N LEU A 42 -2.75 14.47 16.59
CA LEU A 42 -1.65 14.39 17.56
C LEU A 42 -0.79 15.65 17.57
N LEU A 43 -0.62 16.27 16.39
CA LEU A 43 0.23 17.45 16.21
C LEU A 43 -0.56 18.78 16.24
N MET A 44 -1.85 18.75 16.56
CA MET A 44 -2.73 19.91 16.61
C MET A 44 -2.26 20.99 17.59
N TYR A 45 -1.55 20.62 18.65
CA TYR A 45 -1.03 21.53 19.67
C TYR A 45 0.38 22.04 19.42
N THR A 46 1.01 21.69 18.29
CA THR A 46 2.34 22.16 17.97
C THR A 46 2.27 23.60 17.44
N LEU A 47 3.07 24.49 18.05
CA LEU A 47 3.22 25.86 17.61
C LEU A 47 4.16 25.89 16.39
N GLY A 48 3.64 26.23 15.21
CA GLY A 48 4.42 26.36 13.99
C GLY A 48 3.74 25.78 12.74
N GLU A 49 4.53 25.36 11.75
CA GLU A 49 4.06 24.83 10.47
C GLU A 49 3.54 23.38 10.62
N ALA A 50 2.33 23.23 11.16
CA ALA A 50 1.72 21.93 11.46
C ALA A 50 1.68 21.02 10.22
N GLN A 51 1.44 21.57 9.03
CA GLN A 51 1.39 20.82 7.78
C GLN A 51 2.73 20.14 7.46
N LYS A 52 3.85 20.87 7.53
CA LYS A 52 5.18 20.28 7.28
C LYS A 52 5.51 19.19 8.28
N LEU A 53 5.23 19.45 9.56
CA LEU A 53 5.51 18.50 10.62
C LEU A 53 4.72 17.18 10.42
N VAL A 54 3.45 17.27 10.01
CA VAL A 54 2.62 16.10 9.67
C VAL A 54 3.18 15.37 8.46
N GLN A 55 3.56 16.10 7.40
CA GLN A 55 4.11 15.49 6.18
C GLN A 55 5.45 14.80 6.45
N ASP A 56 6.38 15.44 7.14
CA ASP A 56 7.70 14.87 7.46
C ASP A 56 7.56 13.62 8.34
N SER A 57 6.69 13.67 9.35
CA SER A 57 6.41 12.51 10.21
C SER A 57 5.75 11.37 9.46
N ALA A 58 4.80 11.68 8.56
CA ALA A 58 4.12 10.69 7.73
C ALA A 58 5.09 10.04 6.73
N LEU A 59 5.98 10.83 6.10
CA LEU A 59 7.00 10.31 5.18
C LEU A 59 8.02 9.44 5.90
N ALA A 60 8.46 9.83 7.09
CA ALA A 60 9.36 9.01 7.92
C ALA A 60 8.72 7.66 8.27
N LEU A 61 7.44 7.66 8.65
CA LEU A 61 6.68 6.45 8.96
C LEU A 61 6.47 5.57 7.71
N HIS A 62 6.13 6.21 6.58
CA HIS A 62 6.01 5.53 5.29
C HIS A 62 7.32 4.81 4.90
N PHE A 63 8.45 5.52 5.00
CA PHE A 63 9.76 4.96 4.68
C PHE A 63 10.12 3.79 5.60
N LEU A 64 9.96 3.96 6.92
CA LEU A 64 10.24 2.91 7.89
C LEU A 64 9.40 1.65 7.64
N CYS A 65 8.08 1.81 7.52
CA CYS A 65 7.17 0.69 7.28
C CYS A 65 7.37 0.06 5.90
N GLY A 66 7.67 0.87 4.88
CA GLY A 66 8.00 0.40 3.54
C GLY A 66 9.27 -0.44 3.50
N LEU A 67 10.30 -0.04 4.25
CA LEU A 67 11.56 -0.79 4.37
C LEU A 67 11.35 -2.13 5.08
N LEU A 68 10.60 -2.13 6.18
CA LEU A 68 10.23 -3.36 6.90
C LEU A 68 9.42 -4.30 6.01
N LEU A 69 8.45 -3.76 5.29
CA LEU A 69 7.59 -4.52 4.39
C LEU A 69 8.37 -5.09 3.22
N GLY A 70 9.26 -4.30 2.61
CA GLY A 70 10.12 -4.74 1.51
C GLY A 70 11.08 -5.84 1.92
N GLY A 71 11.75 -5.69 3.06
CA GLY A 71 12.63 -6.71 3.62
C GLY A 71 11.90 -8.01 3.93
N TYR A 72 10.72 -7.91 4.55
CA TYR A 72 9.88 -9.08 4.80
C TYR A 72 9.40 -9.76 3.51
N ALA A 73 8.88 -9.00 2.54
CA ALA A 73 8.37 -9.56 1.30
C ALA A 73 9.47 -10.25 0.48
N ALA A 74 10.65 -9.64 0.41
CA ALA A 74 11.81 -10.23 -0.27
C ALA A 74 12.26 -11.54 0.39
N SER A 75 12.41 -11.55 1.72
CA SER A 75 12.79 -12.74 2.47
C SER A 75 11.72 -13.84 2.40
N ALA A 76 10.45 -13.49 2.48
CA ALA A 76 9.34 -14.44 2.36
C ALA A 76 9.21 -15.01 0.94
N ALA A 77 9.47 -14.22 -0.10
CA ALA A 77 9.48 -14.70 -1.48
C ALA A 77 10.56 -15.76 -1.70
N LEU A 78 11.79 -15.51 -1.20
CA LEU A 78 12.90 -16.43 -1.32
C LEU A 78 12.72 -17.68 -0.43
N GLY A 79 12.29 -17.49 0.80
CA GLY A 79 12.08 -18.58 1.76
C GLY A 79 11.01 -19.59 1.31
N ARG A 80 9.97 -19.16 0.60
CA ARG A 80 8.97 -20.06 0.02
C ARG A 80 9.54 -20.94 -1.08
N GLU A 81 10.41 -20.41 -1.93
CA GLU A 81 11.07 -21.16 -3.01
C GLU A 81 11.98 -22.26 -2.46
N ILE A 82 12.75 -21.91 -1.43
CA ILE A 82 13.66 -22.87 -0.78
C ILE A 82 12.84 -24.02 -0.17
N ARG A 83 11.77 -23.73 0.55
CA ARG A 83 10.92 -24.74 1.22
C ARG A 83 10.16 -25.63 0.25
N ARG A 84 9.74 -25.10 -0.89
CA ARG A 84 8.99 -25.86 -1.91
C ARG A 84 9.87 -26.69 -2.82
N GLY A 85 11.21 -26.58 -2.72
CA GLY A 85 12.17 -27.28 -3.58
C GLY A 85 12.02 -26.89 -5.07
N THR A 86 11.27 -25.83 -5.37
CA THR A 86 11.01 -25.38 -6.74
C THR A 86 12.27 -24.84 -7.41
N LEU A 87 13.29 -24.45 -6.65
CA LEU A 87 14.60 -24.09 -7.19
C LEU A 87 15.21 -25.21 -8.05
N THR A 88 15.09 -26.46 -7.62
CA THR A 88 15.61 -27.61 -8.37
C THR A 88 14.81 -27.91 -9.62
N SER A 89 13.49 -27.74 -9.60
CA SER A 89 12.62 -28.01 -10.76
C SER A 89 12.63 -26.86 -11.79
N VAL A 90 12.85 -25.60 -11.36
CA VAL A 90 13.05 -24.46 -12.27
C VAL A 90 14.40 -24.54 -12.97
N LEU A 91 15.41 -25.14 -12.33
CA LEU A 91 16.73 -25.36 -12.93
C LEU A 91 16.73 -26.41 -14.06
N SER A 92 15.71 -27.25 -14.14
CA SER A 92 15.55 -28.27 -15.21
C SER A 92 14.71 -27.78 -16.39
N LYS A 93 14.04 -26.62 -16.31
CA LYS A 93 13.25 -26.03 -17.40
C LYS A 93 14.00 -24.89 -18.09
N PRO A 94 13.77 -24.65 -19.41
CA PRO A 94 14.47 -23.63 -20.20
C PRO A 94 13.92 -22.21 -19.94
N VAL A 95 13.85 -21.81 -18.67
CA VAL A 95 13.61 -20.42 -18.28
C VAL A 95 14.93 -19.89 -17.76
N GLU A 96 15.42 -18.81 -18.34
CA GLU A 96 16.65 -18.16 -17.90
C GLU A 96 16.50 -17.73 -16.43
N ARG A 97 17.47 -18.10 -15.60
CA ARG A 97 17.50 -17.81 -14.17
C ARG A 97 17.32 -16.32 -13.89
N SER A 98 17.95 -15.47 -14.69
CA SER A 98 17.85 -14.01 -14.62
C SER A 98 16.41 -13.50 -14.76
N THR A 99 15.67 -14.02 -15.74
CA THR A 99 14.26 -13.65 -15.99
C THR A 99 13.36 -14.00 -14.80
N PHE A 100 13.60 -15.17 -14.18
CA PHE A 100 12.82 -15.58 -13.01
C PHE A 100 13.04 -14.67 -11.80
N PHE A 101 14.31 -14.37 -11.46
CA PHE A 101 14.63 -13.46 -10.35
C PHE A 101 14.12 -12.05 -10.60
N LEU A 102 14.29 -11.54 -11.84
CA LEU A 102 13.80 -10.21 -12.21
C LEU A 102 12.27 -10.11 -12.10
N ALA A 103 11.54 -11.13 -12.54
CA ALA A 103 10.09 -11.17 -12.43
C ALA A 103 9.61 -11.21 -10.98
N LYS A 104 10.31 -11.93 -10.10
CA LYS A 104 10.00 -11.91 -8.66
C LYS A 104 10.30 -10.58 -8.01
N PHE A 105 11.43 -9.97 -8.34
CA PHE A 105 11.74 -8.61 -7.89
C PHE A 105 10.68 -7.62 -8.33
N ALA A 106 10.26 -7.67 -9.60
CA ALA A 106 9.17 -6.84 -10.11
C ALA A 106 7.84 -7.07 -9.38
N GLY A 107 7.55 -8.31 -8.98
CA GLY A 107 6.35 -8.64 -8.18
C GLY A 107 6.38 -8.02 -6.77
N VAL A 108 7.52 -8.08 -6.09
CA VAL A 108 7.72 -7.43 -4.78
C VAL A 108 7.66 -5.91 -4.93
N ALA A 109 8.28 -5.35 -5.97
CA ALA A 109 8.22 -3.92 -6.27
C ALA A 109 6.78 -3.46 -6.55
N GLY A 110 5.98 -4.25 -7.28
CA GLY A 110 4.56 -3.99 -7.52
C GLY A 110 3.74 -3.93 -6.22
N MET A 111 4.01 -4.82 -5.29
CA MET A 111 3.38 -4.80 -3.96
C MET A 111 3.77 -3.54 -3.17
N LEU A 112 5.06 -3.18 -3.16
CA LEU A 112 5.53 -1.95 -2.50
C LEU A 112 4.94 -0.69 -3.14
N ALA A 113 4.76 -0.69 -4.46
CA ALA A 113 4.09 0.41 -5.17
C ALA A 113 2.64 0.58 -4.69
N LEU A 114 1.89 -0.52 -4.52
CA LEU A 114 0.52 -0.46 -3.98
C LEU A 114 0.48 0.06 -2.53
N PHE A 115 1.43 -0.37 -1.70
CA PHE A 115 1.61 0.18 -0.35
C PHE A 115 1.89 1.68 -0.40
N SER A 116 2.84 2.11 -1.25
CA SER A 116 3.21 3.52 -1.40
C SER A 116 2.06 4.38 -1.92
N ILE A 117 1.24 3.88 -2.84
CA ILE A 117 0.04 4.58 -3.31
C ILE A 117 -0.95 4.78 -2.15
N ALA A 118 -1.25 3.72 -1.39
CA ALA A 118 -2.18 3.81 -0.27
C ALA A 118 -1.72 4.82 0.79
N THR A 119 -0.47 4.70 1.24
CA THR A 119 0.10 5.57 2.28
C THR A 119 0.37 6.98 1.78
N GLY A 120 0.76 7.16 0.50
CA GLY A 120 0.91 8.45 -0.15
C GLY A 120 -0.39 9.25 -0.21
N ILE A 121 -1.50 8.60 -0.57
CA ILE A 121 -2.84 9.22 -0.54
C ILE A 121 -3.17 9.72 0.86
N VAL A 122 -2.94 8.90 1.88
CA VAL A 122 -3.22 9.27 3.28
C VAL A 122 -2.31 10.40 3.75
N THR A 123 -1.03 10.41 3.36
CA THR A 123 -0.08 11.48 3.68
C THR A 123 -0.55 12.82 3.11
N LEU A 124 -1.01 12.84 1.85
CA LEU A 124 -1.56 14.05 1.23
C LEU A 124 -2.82 14.55 1.94
N LEU A 125 -3.73 13.63 2.27
CA LEU A 125 -4.95 13.97 3.00
C LEU A 125 -4.66 14.46 4.41
N ALA A 126 -3.75 13.81 5.14
CA ALA A 126 -3.36 14.19 6.49
C ALA A 126 -2.68 15.58 6.51
N GLY A 127 -1.77 15.85 5.56
CA GLY A 127 -1.14 17.16 5.43
C GLY A 127 -2.17 18.27 5.16
N HIS A 128 -3.17 17.98 4.32
CA HIS A 128 -4.24 18.92 4.04
C HIS A 128 -5.13 19.19 5.26
N LEU A 129 -5.47 18.14 6.01
CA LEU A 129 -6.29 18.26 7.23
C LEU A 129 -5.56 19.02 8.35
N ALA A 130 -4.23 19.01 8.36
CA ALA A 130 -3.45 19.79 9.32
C ALA A 130 -3.52 21.30 9.08
N GLU A 131 -3.78 21.73 7.83
CA GLU A 131 -3.89 23.14 7.46
C GLU A 131 -5.35 23.63 7.47
N ASN A 132 -6.27 22.79 7.01
CA ASN A 132 -7.67 23.15 6.80
C ASN A 132 -8.60 22.22 7.56
N SER A 133 -9.50 22.78 8.36
CA SER A 133 -10.54 22.02 9.04
C SER A 133 -11.60 21.55 8.03
N ALA A 134 -11.49 20.32 7.54
CA ALA A 134 -12.46 19.69 6.65
C ALA A 134 -13.14 18.51 7.37
N PRO A 135 -14.19 18.74 8.18
CA PRO A 135 -14.76 17.69 9.04
C PRO A 135 -15.31 16.51 8.23
N ALA A 136 -15.85 16.73 7.04
CA ALA A 136 -16.34 15.66 6.18
C ALA A 136 -15.19 14.74 5.69
N VAL A 137 -14.06 15.32 5.28
CA VAL A 137 -12.88 14.57 4.81
C VAL A 137 -12.23 13.81 5.97
N SER A 138 -12.14 14.43 7.16
CA SER A 138 -11.56 13.76 8.34
C SER A 138 -12.40 12.55 8.78
N ILE A 139 -13.74 12.69 8.83
CA ILE A 139 -14.63 11.57 9.17
C ILE A 139 -14.49 10.44 8.15
N LEU A 140 -14.49 10.77 6.85
CA LEU A 140 -14.32 9.77 5.79
C LEU A 140 -12.95 9.07 5.87
N LEU A 141 -11.87 9.80 6.15
CA LEU A 141 -10.53 9.25 6.28
C LEU A 141 -10.43 8.28 7.47
N TYR A 142 -10.98 8.65 8.62
CA TYR A 142 -10.93 7.80 9.82
C TYR A 142 -11.84 6.58 9.70
N THR A 143 -12.96 6.69 9.01
CA THR A 143 -13.90 5.56 8.83
C THR A 143 -13.50 4.61 7.70
N ALA A 144 -12.67 5.05 6.75
CA ALA A 144 -12.26 4.25 5.58
C ALA A 144 -11.65 2.86 5.94
N PRO A 145 -10.69 2.74 6.88
CA PRO A 145 -10.16 1.43 7.28
C PRO A 145 -11.24 0.51 7.86
N PHE A 146 -12.10 1.04 8.73
CA PHE A 146 -13.19 0.27 9.36
C PHE A 146 -14.19 -0.21 8.32
N ALA A 147 -14.60 0.65 7.39
CA ALA A 147 -15.52 0.30 6.31
C ALA A 147 -14.90 -0.76 5.39
N ALA A 148 -13.60 -0.66 5.06
CA ALA A 148 -12.89 -1.65 4.26
C ALA A 148 -12.89 -3.03 4.93
N PHE A 149 -12.58 -3.10 6.23
CA PHE A 149 -12.56 -4.36 6.99
C PHE A 149 -13.96 -4.96 7.14
N LEU A 150 -14.96 -4.13 7.43
CA LEU A 150 -16.34 -4.58 7.57
C LEU A 150 -16.87 -5.16 6.27
N LEU A 151 -16.69 -4.46 5.14
CA LEU A 151 -17.09 -4.97 3.83
C LEU A 151 -16.30 -6.20 3.40
N ALA A 152 -14.99 -6.27 3.69
CA ALA A 152 -14.19 -7.46 3.42
C ALA A 152 -14.71 -8.67 4.23
N GLY A 153 -15.11 -8.46 5.48
CA GLY A 153 -15.72 -9.48 6.32
C GLY A 153 -17.06 -9.98 5.76
N LEU A 154 -17.93 -9.07 5.33
CA LEU A 154 -19.20 -9.40 4.68
C LEU A 154 -18.98 -10.17 3.37
N LEU A 155 -18.07 -9.72 2.52
CA LEU A 155 -17.75 -10.41 1.27
C LEU A 155 -17.09 -11.77 1.50
N ASN A 156 -16.31 -11.92 2.56
CA ASN A 156 -15.79 -13.22 2.97
C ASN A 156 -16.91 -14.17 3.41
N TYR A 157 -17.86 -13.67 4.18
CA TYR A 157 -18.99 -14.46 4.68
C TYR A 157 -19.94 -14.90 3.55
N PHE A 158 -20.38 -13.96 2.69
CA PHE A 158 -21.34 -14.24 1.62
C PHE A 158 -20.72 -14.88 0.38
N ASN A 159 -19.57 -14.38 -0.08
CA ASN A 159 -18.97 -14.78 -1.35
C ASN A 159 -17.73 -15.68 -1.20
N ARG A 160 -17.38 -16.08 0.02
CA ARG A 160 -16.17 -16.89 0.32
C ARG A 160 -14.88 -16.31 -0.28
N ARG A 161 -14.81 -14.99 -0.44
CA ARG A 161 -13.61 -14.30 -0.93
C ARG A 161 -12.51 -14.29 0.13
N PRO A 162 -11.22 -14.43 -0.23
CA PRO A 162 -10.12 -14.38 0.74
C PRO A 162 -10.09 -13.00 1.43
N PHE A 163 -10.24 -12.97 2.75
CA PHE A 163 -10.37 -11.75 3.54
C PHE A 163 -9.21 -10.77 3.34
N VAL A 164 -7.97 -11.26 3.43
CA VAL A 164 -6.75 -10.42 3.43
C VAL A 164 -6.62 -9.59 2.15
N SER A 165 -6.70 -10.24 0.98
CA SER A 165 -6.57 -9.55 -0.30
C SER A 165 -7.77 -8.64 -0.58
N THR A 166 -8.97 -9.04 -0.18
CA THR A 166 -10.18 -8.23 -0.36
C THR A 166 -10.14 -6.99 0.53
N ALA A 167 -9.73 -7.12 1.79
CA ALA A 167 -9.59 -6.00 2.71
C ALA A 167 -8.55 -4.99 2.23
N PHE A 168 -7.40 -5.47 1.70
CA PHE A 168 -6.37 -4.58 1.15
C PHE A 168 -6.89 -3.80 -0.06
N VAL A 169 -7.52 -4.48 -1.02
CA VAL A 169 -8.07 -3.82 -2.22
C VAL A 169 -9.15 -2.81 -1.83
N LEU A 170 -10.07 -3.17 -0.94
CA LEU A 170 -11.10 -2.25 -0.46
C LEU A 170 -10.50 -1.05 0.27
N LEU A 171 -9.47 -1.25 1.08
CA LEU A 171 -8.77 -0.15 1.74
C LEU A 171 -8.24 0.87 0.72
N VAL A 172 -7.52 0.40 -0.33
CA VAL A 172 -7.01 1.26 -1.39
C VAL A 172 -8.14 1.97 -2.14
N VAL A 173 -9.22 1.24 -2.46
CA VAL A 173 -10.40 1.81 -3.14
C VAL A 173 -11.06 2.90 -2.28
N PHE A 174 -11.30 2.65 -1.00
CA PHE A 174 -11.91 3.65 -0.13
C PHE A 174 -11.01 4.88 0.03
N LEU A 175 -9.71 4.71 0.21
CA LEU A 175 -8.78 5.83 0.29
C LEU A 175 -8.75 6.65 -1.01
N THR A 176 -8.78 6.00 -2.18
CA THR A 176 -8.89 6.70 -3.47
C THR A 176 -10.22 7.45 -3.61
N VAL A 177 -11.32 6.89 -3.16
CA VAL A 177 -12.63 7.57 -3.16
C VAL A 177 -12.60 8.81 -2.26
N VAL A 178 -12.04 8.70 -1.05
CA VAL A 178 -11.89 9.84 -0.14
C VAL A 178 -11.01 10.93 -0.76
N PHE A 179 -9.91 10.52 -1.42
CA PHE A 179 -9.01 11.45 -2.11
C PHE A 179 -9.72 12.19 -3.26
N VAL A 180 -10.45 11.46 -4.11
CA VAL A 180 -11.21 12.05 -5.22
C VAL A 180 -12.30 12.99 -4.67
N PHE A 181 -13.00 12.60 -3.61
CA PHE A 181 -14.00 13.45 -2.96
C PHE A 181 -13.35 14.75 -2.45
N ALA A 182 -12.24 14.67 -1.75
CA ALA A 182 -11.50 15.83 -1.27
C ALA A 182 -10.99 16.72 -2.42
N ALA A 183 -10.56 16.12 -3.54
CA ALA A 183 -10.13 16.83 -4.73
C ALA A 183 -11.27 17.59 -5.42
N VAL A 184 -12.45 16.96 -5.55
CA VAL A 184 -13.63 17.56 -6.20
C VAL A 184 -14.23 18.67 -5.35
N THR A 185 -14.22 18.53 -4.03
CA THR A 185 -14.72 19.57 -3.09
C THR A 185 -13.74 20.74 -2.91
N GLY A 186 -12.61 20.75 -3.63
CA GLY A 186 -11.63 21.83 -3.57
C GLY A 186 -10.77 21.82 -2.29
N HIS A 187 -10.87 20.75 -1.51
CA HIS A 187 -10.11 20.60 -0.26
C HIS A 187 -8.70 20.01 -0.45
N VAL A 188 -8.26 19.72 -1.67
CA VAL A 188 -6.88 19.29 -1.96
C VAL A 188 -6.15 20.39 -2.70
N ALA A 189 -5.11 20.94 -2.11
CA ALA A 189 -4.20 21.85 -2.78
C ALA A 189 -3.31 21.04 -3.73
N TRP A 190 -3.59 21.05 -5.04
CA TRP A 190 -2.80 20.40 -6.09
C TRP A 190 -1.31 20.80 -6.09
N ARG A 191 -0.94 21.85 -5.38
CA ARG A 191 0.44 22.33 -5.22
C ARG A 191 1.35 21.36 -4.47
N LEU A 192 0.78 20.36 -3.76
CA LEU A 192 1.53 19.38 -2.97
C LEU A 192 1.96 18.13 -3.78
N LEU A 193 1.37 17.90 -4.96
CA LEU A 193 1.67 16.76 -5.81
C LEU A 193 3.14 16.68 -6.26
N PRO A 194 3.84 17.78 -6.66
CA PRO A 194 5.22 17.66 -7.09
C PRO A 194 6.20 17.28 -5.99
N ALA A 195 5.93 17.62 -4.74
CA ALA A 195 6.82 17.31 -3.63
C ALA A 195 6.78 15.83 -3.21
N SER A 196 5.61 15.18 -3.36
CA SER A 196 5.43 13.76 -3.03
C SER A 196 5.82 12.80 -4.15
N LEU A 197 5.95 13.30 -5.39
CA LEU A 197 6.36 12.52 -6.56
C LEU A 197 7.89 12.49 -6.76
N CYS A 198 8.64 13.35 -6.08
CA CYS A 198 10.10 13.43 -6.15
C CYS A 198 10.83 12.54 -5.13
N ILE A 199 10.12 11.67 -4.42
CA ILE A 199 10.63 10.65 -3.49
C ILE A 199 10.32 9.27 -4.04
#